data_160c7934256efba238f4ede7c5fe271b
#
_entry.id   160c7934256efba238f4ede7c5fe271b
#
_cell.length_a   1.000
_cell.length_b   1.000
_cell.length_c   1.000
_cell.angle_alpha   90.00
_cell.angle_beta   90.00
_cell.angle_gamma   90.00
#
_symmetry.space_group_name_H-M   'P 1'
#
loop_
_entity.id
_entity.type
_entity.pdbx_description
1 polymer ?
#
loop_
_entity_poly.entity_id
_entity_poly.type
_entity_poly.pdbx_seq_one_letter_code
_entity_poly.pdbx_strand_id
1 'polypeptide(L)'
;MDARIDQVVTTGKVTLDDEEYEVESNTYIVGDDDEVIVIDPANDAEAVLKAVGEREVMAVICTDGNEHKLSTVLEVAAAGEEDEENWAPIALHRADRLLWRDFFGRLAREEEDEDDATALRSLEPDIWLEDGGVFEIAEAQLEIVHTPGHTPGSVCVISEQLGVLFSGDTLHRGRPGAIGGVYDDLRKQLNSIGALLTPLPKDLRVLPGQGDETTVGEEDARWESWGALARDGEDA
;
A
#
# COMPACT_ATOMS: atom_id res chain seq x y z
N MET A 1 -10.90 -19.42 -12.07
CA MET A 1 -10.98 -18.47 -13.23
C MET A 1 -9.71 -17.63 -13.23
N ASP A 2 -9.33 -17.07 -14.39
CA ASP A 2 -8.10 -16.26 -14.43
C ASP A 2 -8.25 -15.03 -13.54
N ALA A 3 -7.26 -14.75 -12.73
CA ALA A 3 -7.23 -13.56 -11.89
C ALA A 3 -7.19 -12.29 -12.76
N ARG A 4 -7.90 -11.24 -12.33
CA ARG A 4 -7.90 -9.91 -12.93
C ARG A 4 -7.60 -8.84 -11.90
N ILE A 5 -7.37 -7.63 -12.38
CA ILE A 5 -7.09 -6.46 -11.55
C ILE A 5 -8.17 -5.41 -11.83
N ASP A 6 -8.88 -5.02 -10.78
CA ASP A 6 -9.75 -3.85 -10.81
C ASP A 6 -9.06 -2.72 -10.04
N GLN A 7 -9.07 -1.50 -10.59
CA GLN A 7 -8.52 -0.30 -9.95
C GLN A 7 -9.66 0.60 -9.49
N VAL A 8 -9.57 1.07 -8.24
CA VAL A 8 -10.46 2.09 -7.68
C VAL A 8 -9.62 3.30 -7.33
N VAL A 9 -9.98 4.46 -7.89
CA VAL A 9 -9.34 5.74 -7.53
C VAL A 9 -10.24 6.45 -6.52
N THR A 10 -9.69 6.77 -5.38
CA THR A 10 -10.40 7.48 -4.30
C THR A 10 -9.67 8.77 -3.96
N THR A 11 -10.41 9.77 -3.50
CA THR A 11 -9.83 11.05 -3.09
C THR A 11 -10.00 11.23 -1.58
N GLY A 12 -8.91 11.54 -0.91
CA GLY A 12 -8.88 11.85 0.51
C GLY A 12 -8.19 13.17 0.81
N LYS A 13 -8.10 13.50 2.08
CA LYS A 13 -7.37 14.67 2.56
C LYS A 13 -6.25 14.22 3.48
N VAL A 14 -5.08 14.81 3.30
CA VAL A 14 -3.95 14.69 4.21
C VAL A 14 -3.58 16.05 4.76
N THR A 15 -3.21 16.14 6.02
CA THR A 15 -2.72 17.36 6.64
C THR A 15 -1.20 17.30 6.74
N LEU A 16 -0.52 18.26 6.12
CA LEU A 16 0.93 18.45 6.18
C LEU A 16 1.19 19.91 6.59
N ASP A 17 1.99 20.11 7.65
CA ASP A 17 2.36 21.44 8.17
C ASP A 17 1.13 22.35 8.41
N ASP A 18 0.06 21.81 9.00
CA ASP A 18 -1.22 22.49 9.26
C ASP A 18 -2.01 22.92 7.99
N GLU A 19 -1.62 22.46 6.80
CA GLU A 19 -2.35 22.66 5.56
C GLU A 19 -2.99 21.35 5.09
N GLU A 20 -4.26 21.42 4.61
CA GLU A 20 -4.96 20.30 4.00
C GLU A 20 -4.65 20.18 2.51
N TYR A 21 -4.30 18.97 2.07
CA TYR A 21 -4.10 18.63 0.67
C TYR A 21 -5.05 17.52 0.25
N GLU A 22 -5.62 17.63 -0.95
CA GLU A 22 -6.33 16.51 -1.56
C GLU A 22 -5.32 15.52 -2.15
N VAL A 23 -5.52 14.23 -1.85
CA VAL A 23 -4.68 13.13 -2.35
C VAL A 23 -5.57 12.12 -3.03
N GLU A 24 -5.27 11.83 -4.31
CA GLU A 24 -5.86 10.69 -5.01
C GLU A 24 -5.02 9.44 -4.75
N SER A 25 -5.67 8.36 -4.36
CA SER A 25 -5.02 7.08 -4.10
C SER A 25 -5.62 5.99 -4.96
N ASN A 26 -4.78 5.06 -5.39
CA ASN A 26 -5.15 3.88 -6.14
C ASN A 26 -5.26 2.69 -5.18
N THR A 27 -6.42 2.08 -5.13
CA THR A 27 -6.66 0.77 -4.53
C THR A 27 -6.74 -0.26 -5.64
N TYR A 28 -6.13 -1.41 -5.45
CA TYR A 28 -6.18 -2.51 -6.41
C TYR A 28 -6.88 -3.71 -5.80
N ILE A 29 -7.83 -4.30 -6.56
CA ILE A 29 -8.57 -5.49 -6.19
C ILE A 29 -8.14 -6.58 -7.15
N VAL A 30 -7.48 -7.61 -6.62
CA VAL A 30 -6.86 -8.68 -7.42
C VAL A 30 -7.53 -10.00 -7.09
N GLY A 31 -8.06 -10.68 -8.10
CA GLY A 31 -8.71 -11.97 -7.91
C GLY A 31 -9.65 -12.32 -9.05
N ASP A 32 -10.59 -13.21 -8.82
CA ASP A 32 -11.57 -13.64 -9.82
C ASP A 32 -13.01 -13.15 -9.51
N ASP A 33 -14.01 -13.96 -9.85
CA ASP A 33 -15.42 -13.62 -9.62
C ASP A 33 -15.91 -14.06 -8.22
N ASP A 34 -15.13 -14.87 -7.51
CA ASP A 34 -15.49 -15.45 -6.23
C ASP A 34 -14.67 -14.87 -5.07
N GLU A 35 -13.35 -14.67 -5.26
CA GLU A 35 -12.42 -14.26 -4.21
C GLU A 35 -11.43 -13.18 -4.68
N VAL A 36 -11.05 -12.27 -3.76
CA VAL A 36 -10.12 -11.16 -4.04
C VAL A 36 -9.17 -10.88 -2.88
N ILE A 37 -8.01 -10.30 -3.23
CA ILE A 37 -7.14 -9.59 -2.30
C ILE A 37 -7.23 -8.10 -2.62
N VAL A 38 -7.38 -7.27 -1.59
CA VAL A 38 -7.39 -5.81 -1.72
C VAL A 38 -6.01 -5.27 -1.34
N ILE A 39 -5.40 -4.49 -2.24
CA ILE A 39 -4.10 -3.84 -2.02
C ILE A 39 -4.33 -2.33 -1.85
N ASP A 40 -3.84 -1.78 -0.75
CA ASP A 40 -3.91 -0.36 -0.39
C ASP A 40 -5.34 0.21 -0.44
N PRO A 41 -6.31 -0.30 0.36
CA PRO A 41 -7.58 0.40 0.52
C PRO A 41 -7.30 1.81 1.04
N ALA A 42 -7.91 2.83 0.44
CA ALA A 42 -7.61 4.20 0.83
C ALA A 42 -8.85 5.11 0.72
N ASN A 43 -8.96 6.04 1.65
CA ASN A 43 -9.85 7.20 1.65
C ASN A 43 -11.37 6.90 1.69
N ASP A 44 -11.88 5.93 0.93
CA ASP A 44 -13.32 5.67 0.74
C ASP A 44 -13.59 4.16 0.71
N ALA A 45 -13.93 3.59 1.87
CA ALA A 45 -14.22 2.17 2.02
C ALA A 45 -15.46 1.76 1.21
N GLU A 46 -16.50 2.62 1.13
CA GLU A 46 -17.73 2.33 0.40
C GLU A 46 -17.43 2.15 -1.10
N ALA A 47 -16.60 3.02 -1.68
CA ALA A 47 -16.18 2.92 -3.07
C ALA A 47 -15.38 1.62 -3.33
N VAL A 48 -14.48 1.24 -2.42
CA VAL A 48 -13.69 0.00 -2.50
C VAL A 48 -14.62 -1.21 -2.40
N LEU A 49 -15.47 -1.29 -1.37
CA LEU A 49 -16.41 -2.40 -1.16
C LEU A 49 -17.42 -2.55 -2.30
N LYS A 50 -17.87 -1.45 -2.87
CA LYS A 50 -18.72 -1.47 -4.06
C LYS A 50 -18.02 -2.11 -5.27
N ALA A 51 -16.72 -1.89 -5.43
CA ALA A 51 -15.93 -2.51 -6.49
C ALA A 51 -15.60 -3.98 -6.18
N VAL A 52 -15.42 -4.35 -4.91
CA VAL A 52 -15.34 -5.74 -4.44
C VAL A 52 -16.62 -6.49 -4.82
N GLY A 53 -17.78 -5.90 -4.59
CA GLY A 53 -19.09 -6.49 -4.89
C GLY A 53 -19.42 -7.65 -3.95
N GLU A 54 -19.82 -8.80 -4.51
CA GLU A 54 -20.18 -10.01 -3.76
C GLU A 54 -19.00 -10.98 -3.56
N ARG A 55 -17.77 -10.58 -3.96
CA ARG A 55 -16.57 -11.40 -3.84
C ARG A 55 -16.10 -11.44 -2.40
N GLU A 56 -15.55 -12.59 -1.97
CA GLU A 56 -14.94 -12.75 -0.67
C GLU A 56 -13.58 -12.03 -0.62
N VAL A 57 -13.34 -11.22 0.41
CA VAL A 57 -12.03 -10.58 0.64
C VAL A 57 -11.15 -11.55 1.42
N MET A 58 -10.16 -12.13 0.77
CA MET A 58 -9.25 -13.13 1.35
C MET A 58 -8.12 -12.52 2.17
N ALA A 59 -7.72 -11.29 1.87
CA ALA A 59 -6.75 -10.52 2.63
C ALA A 59 -6.79 -9.05 2.21
N VAL A 60 -6.32 -8.16 3.10
CA VAL A 60 -6.03 -6.77 2.82
C VAL A 60 -4.53 -6.56 2.97
N ILE A 61 -3.83 -6.15 1.91
CA ILE A 61 -2.39 -5.87 1.92
C ILE A 61 -2.19 -4.35 1.93
N CYS A 62 -1.52 -3.84 2.98
CA CYS A 62 -1.05 -2.47 3.05
C CYS A 62 0.42 -2.44 2.60
N THR A 63 0.73 -1.73 1.51
CA THR A 63 2.11 -1.62 1.03
C THR A 63 2.99 -0.75 1.91
N ASP A 64 2.39 0.08 2.75
CA ASP A 64 3.01 0.83 3.84
C ASP A 64 1.98 1.24 4.91
N GLY A 65 2.47 1.80 6.02
CA GLY A 65 1.65 2.19 7.17
C GLY A 65 1.17 3.63 7.17
N ASN A 66 1.04 4.28 6.02
CA ASN A 66 0.55 5.65 5.95
C ASN A 66 -0.94 5.77 6.26
N GLU A 67 -1.31 6.86 6.90
CA GLU A 67 -2.65 7.12 7.43
C GLU A 67 -3.76 6.98 6.39
N HIS A 68 -3.58 7.51 5.18
CA HIS A 68 -4.60 7.45 4.14
C HIS A 68 -4.95 6.03 3.69
N LYS A 69 -4.03 5.06 3.83
CA LYS A 69 -4.26 3.64 3.57
C LYS A 69 -4.88 2.95 4.79
N LEU A 70 -4.44 3.32 6.00
CA LEU A 70 -4.97 2.72 7.23
C LEU A 70 -6.38 3.20 7.58
N SER A 71 -6.82 4.34 7.05
CA SER A 71 -8.10 4.96 7.40
C SER A 71 -9.34 4.11 7.09
N THR A 72 -9.25 3.22 6.11
CA THR A 72 -10.37 2.38 5.66
C THR A 72 -10.09 0.88 5.82
N VAL A 73 -8.92 0.53 6.37
CA VAL A 73 -8.44 -0.86 6.37
C VAL A 73 -9.38 -1.80 7.13
N LEU A 74 -9.91 -1.37 8.28
CA LEU A 74 -10.82 -2.19 9.09
C LEU A 74 -12.17 -2.39 8.42
N GLU A 75 -12.73 -1.33 7.83
CA GLU A 75 -14.01 -1.41 7.13
C GLU A 75 -13.93 -2.34 5.92
N VAL A 76 -12.82 -2.28 5.18
CA VAL A 76 -12.60 -3.16 4.03
C VAL A 76 -12.32 -4.59 4.47
N ALA A 77 -11.56 -4.81 5.56
CA ALA A 77 -11.33 -6.13 6.12
C ALA A 77 -12.63 -6.79 6.62
N ALA A 78 -13.50 -5.99 7.23
CA ALA A 78 -14.81 -6.47 7.67
C ALA A 78 -15.72 -6.86 6.49
N ALA A 79 -15.62 -6.18 5.34
CA ALA A 79 -16.42 -6.41 4.14
C ALA A 79 -17.93 -6.59 4.43
N GLY A 80 -18.44 -5.92 5.47
CA GLY A 80 -19.84 -5.99 5.91
C GLY A 80 -20.17 -7.10 6.91
N GLU A 81 -19.18 -7.88 7.36
CA GLU A 81 -19.33 -8.87 8.42
C GLU A 81 -19.38 -8.21 9.80
N GLU A 82 -20.34 -8.61 10.64
CA GLU A 82 -20.47 -8.08 12.01
C GLU A 82 -19.52 -8.77 13.00
N ASP A 83 -19.10 -9.99 12.70
CA ASP A 83 -18.26 -10.83 13.56
C ASP A 83 -16.79 -10.72 13.13
N GLU A 84 -15.93 -10.16 13.99
CA GLU A 84 -14.50 -9.98 13.73
C GLU A 84 -13.77 -11.29 13.40
N GLU A 85 -14.26 -12.45 13.84
CA GLU A 85 -13.68 -13.75 13.50
C GLU A 85 -13.77 -14.06 11.98
N ASN A 86 -14.66 -13.36 11.26
CA ASN A 86 -14.86 -13.52 9.82
C ASN A 86 -14.18 -12.43 8.99
N TRP A 87 -13.51 -11.47 9.62
CA TRP A 87 -12.83 -10.42 8.90
C TRP A 87 -11.63 -10.96 8.12
N ALA A 88 -11.39 -10.36 6.96
CA ALA A 88 -10.21 -10.67 6.17
C ALA A 88 -8.94 -10.27 6.91
N PRO A 89 -7.89 -11.10 6.92
CA PRO A 89 -6.64 -10.76 7.59
C PRO A 89 -5.97 -9.54 6.96
N ILE A 90 -5.47 -8.65 7.81
CA ILE A 90 -4.75 -7.44 7.42
C ILE A 90 -3.25 -7.70 7.48
N ALA A 91 -2.56 -7.42 6.38
CA ALA A 91 -1.14 -7.64 6.22
C ALA A 91 -0.37 -6.31 6.11
N LEU A 92 0.68 -6.14 6.93
CA LEU A 92 1.56 -4.97 6.94
C LEU A 92 2.99 -5.42 7.26
N HIS A 93 4.00 -4.73 6.74
CA HIS A 93 5.38 -5.03 7.09
C HIS A 93 5.72 -4.56 8.52
N ARG A 94 6.43 -5.41 9.27
CA ARG A 94 6.72 -5.18 10.70
C ARG A 94 7.44 -3.88 11.00
N ALA A 95 8.25 -3.35 10.08
CA ALA A 95 8.97 -2.11 10.28
C ALA A 95 8.03 -0.88 10.36
N ASP A 96 6.78 -0.99 9.88
CA ASP A 96 5.75 0.06 9.96
C ASP A 96 4.81 -0.09 11.16
N ARG A 97 5.12 -1.01 12.08
CA ARG A 97 4.32 -1.21 13.29
C ARG A 97 4.13 0.08 14.11
N LEU A 98 5.10 0.99 14.10
CA LEU A 98 4.98 2.26 14.82
C LEU A 98 3.95 3.17 14.15
N LEU A 99 3.91 3.23 12.81
CA LEU A 99 2.91 3.99 12.07
C LEU A 99 1.51 3.46 12.35
N TRP A 100 1.33 2.14 12.33
CA TRP A 100 0.09 1.46 12.72
C TRP A 100 -0.37 1.86 14.11
N ARG A 101 0.50 1.73 15.11
CA ARG A 101 0.18 2.07 16.50
C ARG A 101 -0.11 3.54 16.72
N ASP A 102 0.60 4.42 16.01
CA ASP A 102 0.36 5.86 16.10
C ASP A 102 -1.00 6.22 15.52
N PHE A 103 -1.38 5.62 14.39
CA PHE A 103 -2.68 5.83 13.76
C PHE A 103 -3.83 5.35 14.67
N PHE A 104 -3.86 4.07 15.02
CA PHE A 104 -4.93 3.51 15.85
C PHE A 104 -4.91 4.06 17.29
N GLY A 105 -3.74 4.42 17.80
CA GLY A 105 -3.62 5.11 19.08
C GLY A 105 -4.18 6.55 19.06
N ARG A 106 -4.24 7.23 17.92
CA ARG A 106 -4.93 8.51 17.78
C ARG A 106 -6.45 8.29 17.74
N LEU A 107 -6.94 7.38 16.92
CA LEU A 107 -8.36 7.02 16.88
C LEU A 107 -8.89 6.65 18.25
N ALA A 108 -8.15 5.82 19.00
CA ALA A 108 -8.51 5.43 20.36
C ALA A 108 -8.57 6.59 21.38
N ARG A 109 -7.93 7.73 21.10
CA ARG A 109 -8.05 8.93 21.97
C ARG A 109 -9.29 9.76 21.66
N GLU A 110 -9.84 9.62 20.46
CA GLU A 110 -11.04 10.30 19.99
C GLU A 110 -12.31 9.47 20.26
N GLU A 111 -12.13 8.16 20.57
CA GLU A 111 -13.21 7.24 20.89
C GLU A 111 -13.75 7.51 22.31
N GLU A 112 -15.07 7.61 22.41
CA GLU A 112 -15.78 7.88 23.67
C GLU A 112 -16.02 6.61 24.48
N ASP A 113 -16.19 5.45 23.84
CA ASP A 113 -16.31 4.16 24.51
C ASP A 113 -14.94 3.62 24.91
N GLU A 114 -14.77 3.29 26.20
CA GLU A 114 -13.47 2.85 26.71
C GLU A 114 -13.11 1.41 26.29
N ASP A 115 -14.09 0.57 26.02
CA ASP A 115 -13.87 -0.79 25.55
C ASP A 115 -13.40 -0.75 24.09
N ASP A 116 -14.05 0.08 23.24
CA ASP A 116 -13.66 0.30 21.85
C ASP A 116 -12.28 0.99 21.76
N ALA A 117 -12.05 2.01 22.59
CA ALA A 117 -10.74 2.66 22.68
C ALA A 117 -9.63 1.66 23.09
N THR A 118 -9.93 0.70 23.94
CA THR A 118 -8.98 -0.34 24.36
C THR A 118 -8.72 -1.34 23.25
N ALA A 119 -9.76 -1.74 22.51
CA ALA A 119 -9.62 -2.59 21.32
C ALA A 119 -8.71 -1.94 20.28
N LEU A 120 -8.96 -0.68 19.91
CA LEU A 120 -8.12 0.07 18.95
C LEU A 120 -6.65 0.17 19.40
N ARG A 121 -6.37 0.41 20.69
CA ARG A 121 -5.00 0.48 21.22
C ARG A 121 -4.25 -0.86 21.14
N SER A 122 -4.97 -1.96 21.20
CA SER A 122 -4.41 -3.32 21.18
C SER A 122 -4.34 -3.94 19.79
N LEU A 123 -4.92 -3.27 18.80
CA LEU A 123 -4.97 -3.78 17.44
C LEU A 123 -3.57 -3.93 16.82
N GLU A 124 -3.33 -5.07 16.21
CA GLU A 124 -2.11 -5.37 15.47
C GLU A 124 -2.51 -5.99 14.12
N PRO A 125 -1.72 -5.82 13.07
CA PRO A 125 -1.95 -6.56 11.82
C PRO A 125 -1.90 -8.08 12.05
N ASP A 126 -2.73 -8.82 11.34
CA ASP A 126 -2.82 -10.29 11.45
C ASP A 126 -1.61 -10.98 10.82
N ILE A 127 -1.10 -10.42 9.74
CA ILE A 127 0.02 -10.96 8.98
C ILE A 127 1.14 -9.93 8.91
N TRP A 128 2.34 -10.33 9.35
CA TRP A 128 3.55 -9.55 9.12
C TRP A 128 4.14 -9.92 7.76
N LEU A 129 4.13 -8.94 6.83
CA LEU A 129 4.77 -9.09 5.52
C LEU A 129 6.28 -9.28 5.68
N GLU A 130 6.84 -10.22 4.91
CA GLU A 130 8.27 -10.49 4.82
C GLU A 130 8.71 -10.47 3.36
N ASP A 131 9.95 -10.06 3.11
CA ASP A 131 10.55 -10.10 1.77
C ASP A 131 10.55 -11.52 1.20
N GLY A 132 10.06 -11.70 -0.03
CA GLY A 132 9.86 -12.99 -0.66
C GLY A 132 8.63 -13.77 -0.17
N GLY A 133 7.80 -13.19 0.72
CA GLY A 133 6.51 -13.76 1.10
C GLY A 133 5.55 -13.80 -0.09
N VAL A 134 4.66 -14.79 -0.16
CA VAL A 134 3.74 -14.98 -1.29
C VAL A 134 2.31 -15.14 -0.79
N PHE A 135 1.39 -14.40 -1.38
CA PHE A 135 -0.03 -14.64 -1.31
C PHE A 135 -0.49 -15.31 -2.59
N GLU A 136 -1.39 -16.25 -2.47
CA GLU A 136 -2.03 -16.91 -3.61
C GLU A 136 -3.49 -16.45 -3.70
N ILE A 137 -3.93 -16.07 -4.90
CA ILE A 137 -5.31 -15.67 -5.16
C ILE A 137 -5.70 -16.11 -6.55
N ALA A 138 -6.80 -16.88 -6.65
CA ALA A 138 -7.18 -17.53 -7.90
C ALA A 138 -5.97 -18.29 -8.51
N GLU A 139 -5.54 -17.96 -9.72
CA GLU A 139 -4.38 -18.60 -10.37
C GLU A 139 -3.12 -17.70 -10.36
N ALA A 140 -3.12 -16.62 -9.55
CA ALA A 140 -2.01 -15.67 -9.46
C ALA A 140 -1.26 -15.79 -8.12
N GLN A 141 0.03 -15.48 -8.17
CA GLN A 141 0.89 -15.30 -7.01
C GLN A 141 1.25 -13.82 -6.88
N LEU A 142 1.17 -13.32 -5.66
CA LEU A 142 1.53 -11.96 -5.27
C LEU A 142 2.75 -12.05 -4.36
N GLU A 143 3.94 -11.82 -4.92
CA GLU A 143 5.21 -11.86 -4.18
C GLU A 143 5.50 -10.49 -3.55
N ILE A 144 5.85 -10.49 -2.28
CA ILE A 144 6.20 -9.30 -1.51
C ILE A 144 7.68 -8.98 -1.69
N VAL A 145 8.00 -7.75 -2.03
CA VAL A 145 9.37 -7.24 -2.12
C VAL A 145 9.53 -6.06 -1.16
N HIS A 146 10.40 -6.17 -0.17
CA HIS A 146 10.66 -5.10 0.79
C HIS A 146 11.45 -3.96 0.13
N THR A 147 10.86 -2.78 0.07
CA THR A 147 11.40 -1.59 -0.61
C THR A 147 11.43 -0.36 0.31
N PRO A 148 12.19 -0.43 1.42
CA PRO A 148 12.17 0.62 2.43
C PRO A 148 12.68 1.96 1.91
N GLY A 149 12.14 3.05 2.46
CA GLY A 149 12.57 4.42 2.18
C GLY A 149 11.44 5.42 2.25
N HIS A 150 10.31 5.20 1.58
CA HIS A 150 9.11 6.02 1.77
C HIS A 150 8.57 5.85 3.19
N THR A 151 8.47 4.60 3.65
CA THR A 151 8.43 4.24 5.06
C THR A 151 9.49 3.17 5.34
N PRO A 152 9.81 2.86 6.62
CA PRO A 152 10.69 1.74 6.96
C PRO A 152 10.18 0.38 6.48
N GLY A 153 8.85 0.21 6.43
CA GLY A 153 8.17 -1.02 6.07
C GLY A 153 7.56 -1.04 4.67
N SER A 154 7.84 -0.06 3.83
CA SER A 154 7.31 -0.05 2.45
C SER A 154 7.66 -1.34 1.71
N VAL A 155 6.64 -1.89 1.03
CA VAL A 155 6.79 -3.06 0.16
C VAL A 155 6.21 -2.75 -1.22
N CYS A 156 6.71 -3.48 -2.22
CA CYS A 156 6.06 -3.64 -3.51
C CYS A 156 5.50 -5.06 -3.61
N VAL A 157 4.52 -5.26 -4.48
CA VAL A 157 3.91 -6.57 -4.74
C VAL A 157 4.07 -6.91 -6.22
N ILE A 158 4.66 -8.06 -6.54
CA ILE A 158 4.90 -8.49 -7.93
C ILE A 158 4.01 -9.68 -8.24
N SER A 159 3.40 -9.67 -9.41
CA SER A 159 2.75 -10.84 -10.00
C SER A 159 3.27 -11.07 -11.41
N GLU A 160 4.06 -12.12 -11.60
CA GLU A 160 4.54 -12.51 -12.93
C GLU A 160 3.38 -12.97 -13.82
N GLN A 161 2.41 -13.69 -13.25
CA GLN A 161 1.24 -14.19 -13.97
C GLN A 161 0.38 -13.07 -14.54
N LEU A 162 0.23 -11.97 -13.79
CA LEU A 162 -0.54 -10.79 -14.20
C LEU A 162 0.33 -9.78 -14.98
N GLY A 163 1.64 -9.96 -15.00
CA GLY A 163 2.59 -9.06 -15.66
C GLY A 163 2.62 -7.67 -15.03
N VAL A 164 2.56 -7.58 -13.69
CA VAL A 164 2.44 -6.31 -12.97
C VAL A 164 3.33 -6.23 -11.73
N LEU A 165 3.68 -4.99 -11.39
CA LEU A 165 4.29 -4.56 -10.13
C LEU A 165 3.37 -3.52 -9.49
N PHE A 166 2.77 -3.81 -8.35
CA PHE A 166 2.12 -2.81 -7.50
C PHE A 166 3.21 -2.15 -6.66
N SER A 167 3.49 -0.90 -6.94
CA SER A 167 4.64 -0.21 -6.33
C SER A 167 4.30 0.60 -5.08
N GLY A 168 3.03 0.68 -4.70
CA GLY A 168 2.59 1.52 -3.59
C GLY A 168 3.12 2.94 -3.73
N ASP A 169 3.61 3.50 -2.64
CA ASP A 169 4.25 4.82 -2.62
C ASP A 169 5.79 4.73 -2.71
N THR A 170 6.35 3.55 -3.01
CA THR A 170 7.77 3.42 -3.32
C THR A 170 8.13 4.14 -4.61
N LEU A 171 7.32 3.95 -5.67
CA LEU A 171 7.57 4.47 -7.01
C LEU A 171 6.27 4.90 -7.68
N HIS A 172 6.19 6.16 -8.08
CA HIS A 172 5.14 6.70 -8.92
C HIS A 172 5.66 6.93 -10.34
N ARG A 173 4.75 7.19 -11.28
CA ARG A 173 5.12 7.51 -12.65
C ARG A 173 6.01 8.76 -12.69
N GLY A 174 7.26 8.58 -13.13
CA GLY A 174 8.22 9.66 -13.34
C GLY A 174 8.91 10.20 -12.08
N ARG A 175 8.63 9.63 -10.89
CA ARG A 175 9.25 10.09 -9.63
C ARG A 175 9.20 9.00 -8.56
N PRO A 176 10.10 9.03 -7.57
CA PRO A 176 9.88 8.33 -6.30
C PRO A 176 8.60 8.82 -5.64
N GLY A 177 7.99 8.03 -4.78
CA GLY A 177 6.92 8.50 -3.91
C GLY A 177 7.35 9.70 -3.09
N ALA A 178 6.38 10.51 -2.66
CA ALA A 178 6.67 11.73 -1.91
C ALA A 178 7.46 11.43 -0.63
N ILE A 179 8.37 12.34 -0.30
CA ILE A 179 9.09 12.41 0.96
C ILE A 179 8.52 13.55 1.78
N GLY A 180 8.60 13.47 3.10
CA GLY A 180 8.08 14.48 4.04
C GLY A 180 7.49 13.86 5.30
N GLY A 181 7.47 12.53 5.37
CA GLY A 181 7.07 11.78 6.55
C GLY A 181 8.18 11.72 7.61
N VAL A 182 7.79 11.39 8.84
CA VAL A 182 8.73 11.33 10.00
C VAL A 182 9.81 10.26 9.83
N TYR A 183 9.57 9.25 9.00
CA TYR A 183 10.43 8.06 8.87
C TYR A 183 10.98 7.86 7.46
N ASP A 184 10.79 8.83 6.56
CA ASP A 184 11.27 8.71 5.19
C ASP A 184 12.79 8.85 5.08
N ASP A 185 13.33 8.18 4.07
CA ASP A 185 14.75 8.20 3.71
C ASP A 185 14.86 8.10 2.18
N LEU A 186 14.98 9.25 1.52
CA LEU A 186 15.06 9.32 0.06
C LEU A 186 16.21 8.46 -0.50
N ARG A 187 17.37 8.45 0.13
CA ARG A 187 18.52 7.66 -0.34
C ARG A 187 18.19 6.16 -0.29
N LYS A 188 17.57 5.73 0.79
CA LYS A 188 17.14 4.34 0.96
C LYS A 188 16.07 3.96 -0.04
N GLN A 189 15.08 4.84 -0.26
CA GLN A 189 14.03 4.66 -1.26
C GLN A 189 14.61 4.52 -2.67
N LEU A 190 15.53 5.42 -3.06
CA LEU A 190 16.21 5.34 -4.35
C LEU A 190 17.00 4.04 -4.50
N ASN A 191 17.70 3.58 -3.46
CA ASN A 191 18.41 2.30 -3.50
C ASN A 191 17.44 1.12 -3.67
N SER A 192 16.29 1.15 -2.97
CA SER A 192 15.25 0.14 -3.11
C SER A 192 14.67 0.12 -4.53
N ILE A 193 14.36 1.28 -5.10
CA ILE A 193 13.86 1.40 -6.49
C ILE A 193 14.89 0.84 -7.48
N GLY A 194 16.17 1.21 -7.35
CA GLY A 194 17.23 0.71 -8.23
C GLY A 194 17.42 -0.81 -8.16
N ALA A 195 17.37 -1.36 -6.94
CA ALA A 195 17.45 -2.81 -6.74
C ALA A 195 16.21 -3.53 -7.32
N LEU A 196 15.03 -2.91 -7.19
CA LEU A 196 13.75 -3.43 -7.70
C LEU A 196 13.71 -3.44 -9.24
N LEU A 197 14.03 -2.31 -9.89
CA LEU A 197 13.89 -2.15 -11.34
C LEU A 197 14.93 -2.93 -12.16
N THR A 198 16.12 -3.15 -11.61
CA THR A 198 17.24 -3.75 -12.32
C THR A 198 16.94 -5.16 -12.84
N PRO A 199 16.41 -6.11 -12.05
CA PRO A 199 16.17 -7.48 -12.50
C PRO A 199 14.88 -7.65 -13.30
N LEU A 200 13.95 -6.69 -13.26
CA LEU A 200 12.61 -6.84 -13.80
C LEU A 200 12.55 -6.61 -15.32
N PRO A 201 11.64 -7.31 -16.02
CA PRO A 201 11.36 -7.08 -17.43
C PRO A 201 10.95 -5.64 -17.70
N LYS A 202 11.46 -5.04 -18.78
CA LYS A 202 11.21 -3.62 -19.08
C LYS A 202 9.76 -3.31 -19.50
N ASP A 203 9.04 -4.31 -19.97
CA ASP A 203 7.63 -4.24 -20.35
C ASP A 203 6.67 -4.55 -19.20
N LEU A 204 7.19 -4.91 -18.02
CA LEU A 204 6.36 -5.10 -16.82
C LEU A 204 5.66 -3.79 -16.45
N ARG A 205 4.33 -3.85 -16.30
CA ARG A 205 3.51 -2.71 -15.90
C ARG A 205 3.77 -2.36 -14.43
N VAL A 206 3.84 -1.08 -14.12
CA VAL A 206 3.96 -0.57 -12.75
C VAL A 206 2.66 0.14 -12.41
N LEU A 207 2.00 -0.33 -11.37
CA LEU A 207 0.73 0.13 -10.84
C LEU A 207 1.01 0.84 -9.50
N PRO A 208 1.10 2.19 -9.49
CA PRO A 208 1.50 2.94 -8.30
C PRO A 208 0.34 3.16 -7.33
N GLY A 209 0.65 3.48 -6.09
CA GLY A 209 -0.35 3.90 -5.08
C GLY A 209 -1.01 5.23 -5.41
N GLN A 210 -0.42 6.06 -6.30
CA GLN A 210 -0.95 7.35 -6.73
C GLN A 210 -0.60 7.63 -8.20
N GLY A 211 -1.57 8.22 -8.93
CA GLY A 211 -1.39 8.64 -10.32
C GLY A 211 -1.49 7.50 -11.34
N ASP A 212 -1.01 7.77 -12.55
CA ASP A 212 -1.13 6.85 -13.68
C ASP A 212 -0.15 5.68 -13.61
N GLU A 213 -0.51 4.57 -14.29
CA GLU A 213 0.40 3.46 -14.53
C GLU A 213 1.60 3.85 -15.41
N THR A 214 2.68 3.10 -15.28
CA THR A 214 3.90 3.22 -16.08
C THR A 214 4.48 1.83 -16.36
N THR A 215 5.72 1.76 -16.82
CA THR A 215 6.45 0.50 -17.00
C THR A 215 7.83 0.56 -16.36
N VAL A 216 8.37 -0.60 -16.01
CA VAL A 216 9.75 -0.71 -15.52
C VAL A 216 10.73 -0.03 -16.46
N GLY A 217 10.55 -0.17 -17.78
CA GLY A 217 11.42 0.43 -18.78
C GLY A 217 11.37 1.95 -18.82
N GLU A 218 10.18 2.54 -18.65
CA GLU A 218 10.04 4.00 -18.59
C GLU A 218 10.70 4.58 -17.35
N GLU A 219 10.57 3.92 -16.21
CA GLU A 219 11.11 4.40 -14.94
C GLU A 219 12.63 4.15 -14.83
N ASP A 220 13.12 3.00 -15.31
CA ASP A 220 14.55 2.72 -15.38
C ASP A 220 15.31 3.74 -16.28
N ALA A 221 14.68 4.19 -17.36
CA ALA A 221 15.26 5.22 -18.21
C ALA A 221 15.38 6.60 -17.51
N ARG A 222 14.60 6.85 -16.46
CA ARG A 222 14.62 8.07 -15.65
C ARG A 222 15.53 7.98 -14.43
N TRP A 223 15.95 6.76 -14.07
CA TRP A 223 16.70 6.45 -12.86
C TRP A 223 17.92 7.35 -12.64
N GLU A 224 18.73 7.58 -13.70
CA GLU A 224 19.93 8.41 -13.60
C GLU A 224 19.63 9.86 -13.20
N SER A 225 18.45 10.38 -13.59
CA SER A 225 18.02 11.74 -13.23
C SER A 225 17.64 11.87 -11.75
N TRP A 226 17.13 10.79 -11.13
CA TRP A 226 16.76 10.80 -9.71
C TRP A 226 17.98 10.71 -8.79
N GLY A 227 19.07 10.09 -9.23
CA GLY A 227 20.33 10.08 -8.51
C GLY A 227 20.94 11.48 -8.31
N ALA A 228 20.52 12.49 -9.08
CA ALA A 228 20.87 13.88 -8.84
C ALA A 228 20.11 14.47 -7.64
N LEU A 229 18.83 14.10 -7.46
CA LEU A 229 18.00 14.56 -6.34
C LEU A 229 18.57 14.14 -4.97
N ALA A 230 19.17 12.94 -4.90
CA ALA A 230 19.77 12.46 -3.66
C ALA A 230 21.08 13.19 -3.30
N ARG A 231 21.76 13.81 -4.27
CA ARG A 231 22.99 14.57 -4.06
C ARG A 231 22.73 16.03 -3.66
N ASP A 232 21.65 16.61 -4.22
CA ASP A 232 21.29 18.01 -3.96
C ASP A 232 20.66 18.22 -2.57
N GLY A 233 20.13 17.15 -1.95
CA GLY A 233 19.59 17.19 -0.59
C GLY A 233 20.65 17.09 0.53
N GLU A 234 21.93 16.87 0.23
CA GLU A 234 23.03 16.85 1.22
C GLU A 234 23.58 18.25 1.56
N ASP A 235 23.25 19.27 0.77
CA ASP A 235 23.77 20.64 0.93
C ASP A 235 22.70 21.66 1.42
N ALA A 236 21.53 21.19 1.90
CA ALA A 236 20.44 22.06 2.37
C ALA A 236 20.22 22.03 3.89
#